data_c2fead4627a6d258fc030c7d46cfdcca
#
_entry.id   c2fead4627a6d258fc030c7d46cfdcca
#
_cell.length_a   1.000
_cell.length_b   1.000
_cell.length_c   1.000
_cell.angle_alpha   90.00
_cell.angle_beta   90.00
_cell.angle_gamma   90.00
#
_symmetry.space_group_name_H-M   'P 1'
#
loop_
_entity.id
_entity.type
_entity.pdbx_description
1 polymer ?
#
loop_
_entity_poly.entity_id
_entity_poly.type
_entity_poly.pdbx_seq_one_letter_code
_entity_poly.pdbx_strand_id
1 'polypeptide(L)'
;MTLRAVKDGAVPPRKPVTVQSAAEGGSRRELLVALRARITTGIDNPNTPARDLAALSLRLLDIARELELLDAAEKADDIGEAAATPDQDWASS
;
A
#
# COMPACT_ATOMS: atom_id res chain seq x y z
N MET A 1 -23.94 25.15 -14.47
CA MET A 1 -22.87 25.34 -14.93
C MET A 1 -21.86 25.45 -13.90
N THR A 2 -22.02 26.31 -13.13
CA THR A 2 -21.07 26.46 -12.14
C THR A 2 -20.96 25.29 -11.26
N LEU A 3 -21.99 24.60 -11.09
CA LEU A 3 -21.96 23.47 -10.31
C LEU A 3 -20.93 22.53 -10.68
N ARG A 4 -20.77 22.37 -11.93
CA ARG A 4 -19.86 21.49 -12.38
C ARG A 4 -18.54 21.90 -12.04
N ALA A 5 -18.27 23.09 -12.17
CA ALA A 5 -16.98 23.58 -11.86
C ALA A 5 -16.66 23.30 -10.43
N VAL A 6 -17.61 23.46 -9.60
CA VAL A 6 -17.40 23.21 -8.23
C VAL A 6 -17.05 21.79 -7.98
N LYS A 7 -17.77 20.91 -8.58
CA LYS A 7 -17.51 19.58 -8.43
C LYS A 7 -16.17 19.24 -8.88
N ASP A 8 -15.79 19.80 -9.94
CA ASP A 8 -14.51 19.52 -10.46
C ASP A 8 -13.46 20.01 -9.56
N GLY A 9 -13.67 21.14 -8.99
CA GLY A 9 -12.72 21.64 -8.06
C GLY A 9 -12.58 20.73 -6.90
N ALA A 10 -13.60 20.03 -6.63
CA ALA A 10 -13.52 19.12 -5.55
C ALA A 10 -12.61 18.00 -5.95
N VAL A 11 -12.45 17.06 -5.15
CA VAL A 11 -11.55 15.99 -5.37
C VAL A 11 -11.92 15.19 -6.59
N PRO A 12 -11.09 15.15 -7.58
CA PRO A 12 -11.39 14.33 -8.74
C PRO A 12 -11.32 12.87 -8.36
N PRO A 13 -12.10 12.07 -8.98
CA PRO A 13 -12.10 10.66 -8.68
C PRO A 13 -10.73 10.09 -9.02
N ARG A 14 -10.18 9.40 -8.09
CA ARG A 14 -8.90 8.83 -8.28
C ARG A 14 -8.99 7.58 -9.11
N LYS A 15 -8.21 7.49 -10.13
CA LYS A 15 -8.22 6.29 -10.93
C LYS A 15 -7.62 5.18 -10.14
N PRO A 16 -8.17 3.98 -10.21
CA PRO A 16 -7.57 2.86 -9.51
C PRO A 16 -6.17 2.62 -10.06
N VAL A 17 -5.25 2.34 -9.19
CA VAL A 17 -3.90 2.07 -9.59
C VAL A 17 -3.83 0.61 -10.00
N THR A 18 -3.47 0.37 -11.24
CA THR A 18 -3.33 -0.99 -11.72
C THR A 18 -1.96 -1.51 -11.39
N VAL A 19 -1.82 -2.83 -11.42
CA VAL A 19 -0.53 -3.45 -11.17
C VAL A 19 0.48 -2.96 -12.21
N GLN A 20 0.05 -2.82 -13.44
CA GLN A 20 0.94 -2.39 -14.50
C GLN A 20 1.43 -0.96 -14.26
N SER A 21 0.53 -0.05 -13.95
CA SER A 21 0.94 1.33 -13.75
C SER A 21 1.80 1.46 -12.50
N ALA A 22 1.53 0.69 -11.46
CA ALA A 22 2.33 0.71 -10.27
C ALA A 22 3.72 0.14 -10.52
N ALA A 23 3.81 -0.87 -11.36
CA ALA A 23 5.09 -1.47 -11.67
C ALA A 23 5.94 -0.55 -12.54
N GLU A 24 5.29 0.27 -13.36
CA GLU A 24 6.03 1.13 -14.26
C GLU A 24 6.54 2.40 -13.61
N GLY A 25 5.79 2.97 -12.73
CA GLY A 25 6.19 4.24 -12.18
C GLY A 25 5.89 4.44 -10.73
N GLY A 26 5.40 3.42 -10.07
CA GLY A 26 5.02 3.59 -8.69
C GLY A 26 6.08 3.12 -7.72
N SER A 27 5.84 3.37 -6.46
CA SER A 27 6.73 2.92 -5.41
C SER A 27 6.43 1.46 -5.11
N ARG A 28 7.29 0.87 -4.28
CA ARG A 28 7.06 -0.52 -3.89
C ARG A 28 5.74 -0.64 -3.15
N ARG A 29 5.43 0.35 -2.32
CA ARG A 29 4.16 0.34 -1.60
C ARG A 29 2.98 0.34 -2.57
N GLU A 30 3.04 1.18 -3.58
CA GLU A 30 1.96 1.25 -4.56
C GLU A 30 1.80 -0.07 -5.29
N LEU A 31 2.92 -0.70 -5.62
CA LEU A 31 2.86 -1.98 -6.28
C LEU A 31 2.22 -3.03 -5.38
N LEU A 32 2.61 -3.06 -4.11
CA LEU A 32 2.06 -4.01 -3.18
C LEU A 32 0.56 -3.78 -2.95
N VAL A 33 0.16 -2.52 -2.87
CA VAL A 33 -1.25 -2.19 -2.68
C VAL A 33 -2.06 -2.62 -3.90
N ALA A 34 -1.51 -2.39 -5.10
CA ALA A 34 -2.21 -2.78 -6.32
C ALA A 34 -2.33 -4.31 -6.42
N LEU A 35 -1.26 -5.02 -6.04
CA LEU A 35 -1.30 -6.47 -6.05
C LEU A 35 -2.31 -6.98 -5.02
N ARG A 36 -2.35 -6.36 -3.86
CA ARG A 36 -3.30 -6.76 -2.84
C ARG A 36 -4.73 -6.61 -3.34
N ALA A 37 -5.02 -5.49 -3.98
CA ALA A 37 -6.35 -5.26 -4.50
C ALA A 37 -6.74 -6.30 -5.55
N ARG A 38 -5.79 -6.63 -6.41
CA ARG A 38 -6.06 -7.60 -7.45
C ARG A 38 -6.28 -8.99 -6.87
N ILE A 39 -5.47 -9.35 -5.89
CA ILE A 39 -5.56 -10.66 -5.26
C ILE A 39 -6.87 -10.79 -4.48
N THR A 40 -7.25 -9.76 -3.74
CA THR A 40 -8.49 -9.84 -2.97
C THR A 40 -9.69 -9.96 -3.89
N THR A 41 -9.65 -9.30 -5.04
CA THR A 41 -10.72 -9.45 -6.01
C THR A 41 -10.81 -10.90 -6.48
N GLY A 42 -9.65 -11.52 -6.71
CA GLY A 42 -9.64 -12.93 -7.11
C GLY A 42 -10.14 -13.86 -6.03
N ILE A 43 -9.77 -13.57 -4.78
CA ILE A 43 -10.20 -14.40 -3.67
C ILE A 43 -11.71 -14.31 -3.49
N ASP A 44 -12.27 -13.11 -3.66
CA ASP A 44 -13.69 -12.90 -3.47
C ASP A 44 -14.53 -13.41 -4.63
N ASN A 45 -13.91 -13.74 -5.73
CA ASN A 45 -14.63 -14.23 -6.88
C ASN A 45 -15.09 -15.67 -6.63
N PRO A 46 -16.40 -15.92 -6.64
CA PRO A 46 -16.89 -17.26 -6.35
C PRO A 46 -16.49 -18.31 -7.38
N ASN A 47 -16.03 -17.87 -8.53
CA ASN A 47 -15.62 -18.81 -9.57
C ASN A 47 -14.15 -19.19 -9.51
N THR A 48 -13.43 -18.67 -8.53
CA THR A 48 -12.01 -18.96 -8.41
C THR A 48 -11.83 -20.40 -7.93
N PRO A 49 -11.08 -21.22 -8.65
CA PRO A 49 -10.86 -22.61 -8.24
C PRO A 49 -10.15 -22.68 -6.88
N ALA A 50 -10.42 -23.73 -6.17
CA ALA A 50 -9.86 -23.90 -4.82
C ALA A 50 -8.36 -23.86 -4.80
N ARG A 51 -7.71 -24.43 -5.81
CA ARG A 51 -6.27 -24.42 -5.88
C ARG A 51 -5.73 -23.01 -6.00
N ASP A 52 -6.37 -22.21 -6.85
CA ASP A 52 -5.95 -20.84 -7.05
C ASP A 52 -6.24 -20.02 -5.81
N LEU A 53 -7.35 -20.31 -5.15
CA LEU A 53 -7.72 -19.60 -3.95
C LEU A 53 -6.67 -19.78 -2.86
N ALA A 54 -6.16 -20.99 -2.72
CA ALA A 54 -5.12 -21.26 -1.74
C ALA A 54 -3.85 -20.47 -2.06
N ALA A 55 -3.46 -20.48 -3.31
CA ALA A 55 -2.26 -19.77 -3.72
C ALA A 55 -2.41 -18.26 -3.55
N LEU A 56 -3.57 -17.74 -3.89
CA LEU A 56 -3.83 -16.31 -3.74
C LEU A 56 -3.84 -15.91 -2.28
N SER A 57 -4.36 -16.78 -1.42
CA SER A 57 -4.41 -16.48 0.00
C SER A 57 -3.01 -16.40 0.61
N LEU A 58 -2.13 -17.29 0.22
CA LEU A 58 -0.77 -17.25 0.70
C LEU A 58 -0.08 -15.98 0.21
N ARG A 59 -0.32 -15.62 -1.02
CA ARG A 59 0.29 -14.42 -1.57
C ARG A 59 -0.25 -13.17 -0.88
N LEU A 60 -1.52 -13.18 -0.52
CA LEU A 60 -2.10 -12.06 0.17
C LEU A 60 -1.43 -11.88 1.54
N LEU A 61 -1.18 -12.98 2.25
CA LEU A 61 -0.52 -12.90 3.53
C LEU A 61 0.90 -12.37 3.39
N ASP A 62 1.60 -12.77 2.35
CA ASP A 62 2.95 -12.27 2.12
C ASP A 62 2.94 -10.77 1.85
N ILE A 63 2.00 -10.31 1.04
CA ILE A 63 1.90 -8.89 0.73
C ILE A 63 1.52 -8.09 1.95
N ALA A 64 0.60 -8.61 2.75
CA ALA A 64 0.21 -7.91 3.96
C ALA A 64 1.40 -7.76 4.90
N ARG A 65 2.22 -8.79 4.99
CA ARG A 65 3.39 -8.73 5.84
C ARG A 65 4.39 -7.71 5.31
N GLU A 66 4.60 -7.68 4.01
CA GLU A 66 5.51 -6.70 3.44
C GLU A 66 5.03 -5.29 3.67
N LEU A 67 3.73 -5.07 3.55
CA LEU A 67 3.19 -3.74 3.81
C LEU A 67 3.37 -3.34 5.26
N GLU A 68 3.20 -4.29 6.17
CA GLU A 68 3.42 -4.01 7.57
C GLU A 68 4.88 -3.64 7.84
N LEU A 69 5.80 -4.32 7.18
CA LEU A 69 7.21 -4.02 7.34
C LEU A 69 7.55 -2.64 6.79
N LEU A 70 6.93 -2.26 5.68
CA LEU A 70 7.14 -0.94 5.14
C LEU A 70 6.59 0.13 6.07
N ASP A 71 5.42 -0.13 6.66
CA ASP A 71 4.85 0.81 7.61
C ASP A 71 5.74 0.95 8.83
N ALA A 72 6.28 -0.15 9.30
CA ALA A 72 7.15 -0.12 10.46
C ALA A 72 8.44 0.64 10.15
N ALA A 73 8.95 0.47 8.96
CA ALA A 73 10.17 1.17 8.56
C ALA A 73 9.92 2.67 8.46
N GLU A 74 8.77 3.06 7.95
CA GLU A 74 8.43 4.46 7.86
C GLU A 74 8.26 5.07 9.24
N LYS A 75 7.66 4.34 10.14
CA LYS A 75 7.50 4.84 11.49
C LYS A 75 8.84 4.93 12.18
N ALA A 76 9.72 3.99 11.96
CA ALA A 76 11.03 4.02 12.55
C ALA A 76 11.81 5.22 12.05
N ASP A 77 11.66 5.56 10.79
CA ASP A 77 12.34 6.72 10.23
C ASP A 77 11.82 8.00 10.89
N ASP A 78 10.52 8.10 11.04
CA ASP A 78 9.93 9.27 11.67
C ASP A 78 10.40 9.40 13.11
N ILE A 79 10.39 8.32 13.85
CA ILE A 79 10.82 8.33 15.20
C ILE A 79 12.31 8.63 15.26
N GLY A 80 13.07 8.09 14.36
CA GLY A 80 14.49 8.33 14.32
C GLY A 80 14.80 9.79 14.10
N GLU A 81 14.09 10.42 13.22
CA GLU A 81 14.29 11.83 12.97
C GLU A 81 13.91 12.64 14.19
N ALA A 82 12.77 12.34 14.77
CA ALA A 82 12.31 13.09 15.90
C ALA A 82 13.22 12.88 17.12
N ALA A 83 13.80 11.72 17.22
CA ALA A 83 14.62 11.41 18.37
C ALA A 83 16.10 11.50 18.11
N ALA A 84 16.49 12.16 17.08
CA ALA A 84 17.89 12.21 16.74
C ALA A 84 18.75 12.70 17.87
N THR A 85 18.38 13.77 18.47
CA THR A 85 19.17 14.33 19.54
C THR A 85 19.20 13.45 20.77
N PRO A 86 18.09 13.04 21.27
CA PRO A 86 18.10 12.18 22.42
C PRO A 86 18.86 10.90 22.15
N ASP A 87 18.83 10.47 20.95
CA ASP A 87 19.49 9.28 20.58
C ASP A 87 20.93 9.38 20.84
N GLN A 88 21.52 10.46 20.50
CA GLN A 88 22.89 10.67 20.72
C GLN A 88 23.24 10.67 22.15
N ASP A 89 22.45 11.32 22.95
CA ASP A 89 22.69 11.37 24.35
C ASP A 89 22.65 9.98 24.91
N TRP A 90 21.71 9.21 24.47
CA TRP A 90 21.56 7.89 24.92
C TRP A 90 22.79 7.08 24.59
N ALA A 91 23.29 7.23 23.43
CA ALA A 91 24.46 6.50 23.01
C ALA A 91 25.68 6.89 23.79
N SER A 92 25.77 8.11 24.18
CA SER A 92 26.95 8.53 24.87
C SER A 92 26.92 8.12 26.31
N SER A 93 25.79 7.77 26.81
CA SER A 93 25.80 7.28 28.15
C SER A 93 26.11 5.81 28.16
#